data_51689b336b8e2a5122bc78b1edb4a231
#
_entry.id   51689b336b8e2a5122bc78b1edb4a231
#
_cell.length_a   1.000
_cell.length_b   1.000
_cell.length_c   1.000
_cell.angle_alpha   90.00
_cell.angle_beta   90.00
_cell.angle_gamma   90.00
#
_symmetry.space_group_name_H-M   'P 1'
#
loop_
_entity.id
_entity.type
_entity.pdbx_description
1 polymer ?
#
loop_
_entity_poly.entity_id
_entity_poly.type
_entity_poly.pdbx_seq_one_letter_code
_entity_poly.pdbx_strand_id
1 'polypeptide(L)'
;MTDRGREGVDRDKTSALNGAAASAVVEKHSNERVELLIAELRNRTAELEEANRELRRVSHYRSLFLARMSHELRTPLTSILGFSEILLDQEELTDTQRRFCQKVQDSGFQLQASLNQLVDLSRIEAGQTEVFLQEFSLRETLRESCAAAARMAQKQQVKIEYELAPDITTIVTDQGKLRQTLFNFIAWAVSRSPAGESVKVTVDNDAEGLLSIKVIDNGEARADTANVFDPEDDSPGHQPNINELGIIIGRKLLELIDGKVSVENCVPQGLAATIQIAARPVKG
;
A
#
# COMPACT_ATOMS: atom_id res chain seq x y z
N MET A 1 -1.07 -38.08 -85.32
CA MET A 1 -0.38 -37.23 -84.42
C MET A 1 -1.33 -36.13 -83.97
N THR A 2 -2.02 -36.29 -82.84
CA THR A 2 -2.74 -35.22 -82.10
C THR A 2 -3.67 -35.86 -81.06
N ASP A 3 -3.10 -36.32 -79.90
CA ASP A 3 -3.96 -36.67 -78.79
C ASP A 3 -3.21 -36.67 -77.40
N ARG A 4 -2.15 -35.89 -77.25
CA ARG A 4 -1.42 -35.78 -76.01
C ARG A 4 -1.57 -34.42 -75.30
N GLY A 5 -2.34 -33.49 -75.86
CA GLY A 5 -2.49 -32.13 -75.33
C GLY A 5 -3.71 -31.89 -74.41
N ARG A 6 -4.67 -32.78 -74.32
CA ARG A 6 -5.91 -32.57 -73.54
C ARG A 6 -5.90 -33.16 -72.14
N GLU A 7 -5.10 -34.18 -71.86
CA GLU A 7 -5.06 -34.80 -70.53
C GLU A 7 -4.23 -33.99 -69.48
N GLY A 8 -3.29 -33.16 -69.93
CA GLY A 8 -2.45 -32.31 -69.00
C GLY A 8 -3.20 -31.10 -68.37
N VAL A 9 -4.13 -30.52 -69.16
CA VAL A 9 -4.86 -29.30 -68.72
C VAL A 9 -6.01 -29.66 -67.75
N ASP A 10 -6.54 -30.85 -67.76
CA ASP A 10 -7.61 -31.26 -66.87
C ASP A 10 -7.09 -31.73 -65.50
N ARG A 11 -5.86 -32.28 -65.43
CA ARG A 11 -5.19 -32.61 -64.15
C ARG A 11 -4.78 -31.39 -63.36
N ASP A 12 -4.35 -30.36 -64.03
CA ASP A 12 -3.94 -29.10 -63.35
C ASP A 12 -5.14 -28.34 -62.78
N LYS A 13 -6.26 -28.31 -63.48
CA LYS A 13 -7.52 -27.73 -62.99
C LYS A 13 -8.12 -28.48 -61.81
N THR A 14 -8.07 -29.83 -61.84
CA THR A 14 -8.57 -30.66 -60.72
C THR A 14 -7.67 -30.54 -59.48
N SER A 15 -6.35 -30.37 -59.59
CA SER A 15 -5.42 -30.16 -58.53
C SER A 15 -5.62 -28.78 -57.90
N ALA A 16 -5.85 -27.74 -58.70
CA ALA A 16 -6.12 -26.38 -58.23
C ALA A 16 -7.49 -26.28 -57.49
N LEU A 17 -8.52 -26.97 -58.00
CA LEU A 17 -9.84 -27.06 -57.37
C LEU A 17 -9.80 -27.81 -56.01
N ASN A 18 -9.05 -28.91 -55.94
CA ASN A 18 -8.87 -29.66 -54.70
C ASN A 18 -8.04 -28.85 -53.65
N GLY A 19 -7.03 -28.08 -54.05
CA GLY A 19 -6.29 -27.19 -53.22
C GLY A 19 -7.15 -26.02 -52.63
N ALA A 20 -7.98 -25.43 -53.47
CA ALA A 20 -8.91 -24.38 -53.05
C ALA A 20 -9.99 -24.90 -52.08
N ALA A 21 -10.54 -26.12 -52.35
CA ALA A 21 -11.50 -26.75 -51.45
C ALA A 21 -10.87 -27.11 -50.09
N ALA A 22 -9.64 -27.61 -50.05
CA ALA A 22 -8.92 -27.93 -48.84
C ALA A 22 -8.61 -26.63 -48.00
N SER A 23 -8.21 -25.55 -48.69
CA SER A 23 -7.98 -24.24 -48.03
C SER A 23 -9.29 -23.68 -47.42
N ALA A 24 -10.39 -23.75 -48.14
CA ALA A 24 -11.71 -23.29 -47.65
C ALA A 24 -12.20 -24.10 -46.43
N VAL A 25 -11.93 -25.42 -46.38
CA VAL A 25 -12.24 -26.27 -45.24
C VAL A 25 -11.38 -25.91 -44.02
N VAL A 26 -10.09 -25.67 -44.22
CA VAL A 26 -9.17 -25.25 -43.14
C VAL A 26 -9.58 -23.89 -42.60
N GLU A 27 -9.90 -22.92 -43.46
CA GLU A 27 -10.36 -21.58 -43.08
C GLU A 27 -11.69 -21.64 -42.31
N LYS A 28 -12.64 -22.47 -42.74
CA LYS A 28 -13.91 -22.70 -42.05
C LYS A 28 -13.70 -23.25 -40.64
N HIS A 29 -12.86 -24.30 -40.47
CA HIS A 29 -12.52 -24.84 -39.15
C HIS A 29 -11.77 -23.84 -38.26
N SER A 30 -10.91 -23.02 -38.83
CA SER A 30 -10.22 -21.95 -38.11
C SER A 30 -11.21 -20.90 -37.59
N ASN A 31 -12.17 -20.49 -38.42
CA ASN A 31 -13.19 -19.50 -38.04
C ASN A 31 -14.14 -20.08 -36.97
N GLU A 32 -14.61 -21.34 -37.12
CA GLU A 32 -15.41 -22.01 -36.08
C GLU A 32 -14.69 -22.08 -34.73
N ARG A 33 -13.37 -22.35 -34.74
CA ARG A 33 -12.54 -22.38 -33.53
C ARG A 33 -12.37 -20.99 -32.92
N VAL A 34 -12.21 -19.94 -33.70
CA VAL A 34 -12.16 -18.56 -33.25
C VAL A 34 -13.48 -18.13 -32.61
N GLU A 35 -14.62 -18.49 -33.23
CA GLU A 35 -15.93 -18.17 -32.64
C GLU A 35 -16.16 -18.86 -31.29
N LEU A 36 -15.75 -20.13 -31.16
CA LEU A 36 -15.80 -20.85 -29.88
C LEU A 36 -14.93 -20.20 -28.80
N LEU A 37 -13.71 -19.81 -29.15
CA LEU A 37 -12.81 -19.10 -28.21
C LEU A 37 -13.38 -17.75 -27.81
N ILE A 38 -13.97 -17.01 -28.74
CA ILE A 38 -14.62 -15.72 -28.41
C ILE A 38 -15.81 -15.93 -27.47
N ALA A 39 -16.62 -16.97 -27.71
CA ALA A 39 -17.74 -17.33 -26.85
C ALA A 39 -17.25 -17.71 -25.42
N GLU A 40 -16.18 -18.51 -25.33
CA GLU A 40 -15.58 -18.90 -24.06
C GLU A 40 -15.00 -17.67 -23.31
N LEU A 41 -14.25 -16.81 -24.02
CA LEU A 41 -13.73 -15.55 -23.44
C LEU A 41 -14.85 -14.66 -22.91
N ARG A 42 -15.95 -14.50 -23.64
CA ARG A 42 -17.10 -13.71 -23.19
C ARG A 42 -17.72 -14.29 -21.90
N ASN A 43 -17.88 -15.61 -21.82
CA ASN A 43 -18.38 -16.27 -20.63
C ASN A 43 -17.45 -16.06 -19.44
N ARG A 44 -16.14 -16.25 -19.62
CA ARG A 44 -15.15 -16.03 -18.57
C ARG A 44 -15.10 -14.56 -18.10
N THR A 45 -15.22 -13.65 -19.06
CA THR A 45 -15.28 -12.21 -18.71
C THR A 45 -16.52 -11.89 -17.89
N ALA A 46 -17.69 -12.43 -18.25
CA ALA A 46 -18.93 -12.25 -17.52
C ALA A 46 -18.86 -12.85 -16.09
N GLU A 47 -18.31 -14.07 -15.94
CA GLU A 47 -18.08 -14.70 -14.63
C GLU A 47 -17.14 -13.86 -13.75
N LEU A 48 -16.04 -13.37 -14.33
CA LEU A 48 -15.09 -12.50 -13.61
C LEU A 48 -15.70 -11.16 -13.20
N GLU A 49 -16.53 -10.56 -14.05
CA GLU A 49 -17.24 -9.31 -13.72
C GLU A 49 -18.26 -9.52 -12.61
N GLU A 50 -18.96 -10.66 -12.59
CA GLU A 50 -19.90 -10.98 -11.51
C GLU A 50 -19.16 -11.24 -10.20
N ALA A 51 -18.09 -12.04 -10.20
CA ALA A 51 -17.25 -12.28 -9.03
C ALA A 51 -16.65 -10.97 -8.50
N ASN A 52 -16.18 -10.07 -9.37
CA ASN A 52 -15.64 -8.78 -8.99
C ASN A 52 -16.72 -7.87 -8.36
N ARG A 53 -17.96 -7.90 -8.89
CA ARG A 53 -19.07 -7.16 -8.29
C ARG A 53 -19.41 -7.65 -6.88
N GLU A 54 -19.42 -8.96 -6.68
CA GLU A 54 -19.69 -9.54 -5.35
C GLU A 54 -18.55 -9.24 -4.37
N LEU A 55 -17.29 -9.36 -4.78
CA LEU A 55 -16.13 -8.97 -3.96
C LEU A 55 -16.19 -7.49 -3.55
N ARG A 56 -16.51 -6.58 -4.47
CA ARG A 56 -16.68 -5.15 -4.16
C ARG A 56 -17.82 -4.92 -3.18
N ARG A 57 -18.92 -5.65 -3.31
CA ARG A 57 -20.05 -5.55 -2.41
C ARG A 57 -19.69 -6.00 -0.99
N VAL A 58 -19.00 -7.14 -0.86
CA VAL A 58 -18.53 -7.65 0.44
C VAL A 58 -17.53 -6.68 1.07
N SER A 59 -16.57 -6.18 0.30
CA SER A 59 -15.61 -5.19 0.75
C SER A 59 -16.28 -3.89 1.21
N HIS A 60 -17.29 -3.42 0.49
CA HIS A 60 -18.08 -2.24 0.88
C HIS A 60 -18.82 -2.45 2.21
N TYR A 61 -19.51 -3.60 2.37
CA TYR A 61 -20.19 -3.92 3.63
C TYR A 61 -19.21 -4.03 4.81
N ARG A 62 -18.06 -4.65 4.59
CA ARG A 62 -16.97 -4.73 5.60
C ARG A 62 -16.51 -3.34 6.01
N SER A 63 -16.32 -2.43 5.05
CA SER A 63 -15.92 -1.05 5.30
C SER A 63 -16.96 -0.27 6.12
N LEU A 64 -18.24 -0.36 5.76
CA LEU A 64 -19.32 0.27 6.51
C LEU A 64 -19.43 -0.29 7.94
N PHE A 65 -19.32 -1.61 8.10
CA PHE A 65 -19.35 -2.26 9.41
C PHE A 65 -18.19 -1.78 10.29
N LEU A 66 -16.95 -1.78 9.79
CA LEU A 66 -15.78 -1.35 10.54
C LEU A 66 -15.84 0.15 10.88
N ALA A 67 -16.31 0.99 9.97
CA ALA A 67 -16.50 2.42 10.23
C ALA A 67 -17.51 2.66 11.36
N ARG A 68 -18.63 1.93 11.36
CA ARG A 68 -19.66 2.01 12.40
C ARG A 68 -19.15 1.51 13.75
N MET A 69 -18.50 0.34 13.76
CA MET A 69 -17.89 -0.22 14.97
C MET A 69 -16.82 0.71 15.56
N SER A 70 -15.98 1.30 14.72
CA SER A 70 -14.98 2.26 15.19
C SER A 70 -15.64 3.48 15.86
N HIS A 71 -16.73 3.98 15.29
CA HIS A 71 -17.47 5.10 15.90
C HIS A 71 -18.10 4.71 17.24
N GLU A 72 -18.73 3.53 17.32
CA GLU A 72 -19.34 3.03 18.54
C GLU A 72 -18.32 2.69 19.64
N LEU A 73 -17.12 2.26 19.27
CA LEU A 73 -16.02 2.00 20.20
C LEU A 73 -15.27 3.28 20.62
N ARG A 74 -15.22 4.31 19.76
CA ARG A 74 -14.56 5.58 20.08
C ARG A 74 -15.21 6.29 21.25
N THR A 75 -16.52 6.28 21.35
CA THR A 75 -17.29 6.98 22.41
C THR A 75 -16.92 6.49 23.82
N PRO A 76 -17.05 5.18 24.16
CA PRO A 76 -16.63 4.69 25.47
C PRO A 76 -15.13 4.84 25.71
N LEU A 77 -14.31 4.68 24.68
CA LEU A 77 -12.86 4.83 24.78
C LEU A 77 -12.46 6.28 25.12
N THR A 78 -13.10 7.27 24.49
CA THR A 78 -12.90 8.69 24.83
C THR A 78 -13.27 8.99 26.29
N SER A 79 -14.33 8.37 26.79
CA SER A 79 -14.71 8.50 28.20
C SER A 79 -13.66 7.88 29.13
N ILE A 80 -13.16 6.68 28.82
CA ILE A 80 -12.12 6.00 29.61
C ILE A 80 -10.83 6.85 29.62
N LEU A 81 -10.41 7.37 28.48
CA LEU A 81 -9.24 8.23 28.35
C LEU A 81 -9.43 9.55 29.14
N GLY A 82 -10.59 10.19 29.00
CA GLY A 82 -10.90 11.42 29.73
C GLY A 82 -10.90 11.24 31.24
N PHE A 83 -11.51 10.16 31.77
CA PHE A 83 -11.46 9.89 33.21
C PHE A 83 -10.05 9.55 33.68
N SER A 84 -9.26 8.81 32.90
CA SER A 84 -7.86 8.55 33.27
C SER A 84 -7.01 9.80 33.28
N GLU A 85 -7.29 10.75 32.37
CA GLU A 85 -6.62 12.07 32.34
C GLU A 85 -7.00 12.91 33.57
N ILE A 86 -8.27 13.00 33.90
CA ILE A 86 -8.74 13.71 35.10
C ILE A 86 -8.09 13.14 36.36
N LEU A 87 -8.04 11.81 36.50
CA LEU A 87 -7.36 11.16 37.63
C LEU A 87 -5.88 11.51 37.70
N LEU A 88 -5.18 11.54 36.57
CA LEU A 88 -3.74 11.86 36.52
C LEU A 88 -3.44 13.31 36.83
N ASP A 89 -4.33 14.25 36.47
CA ASP A 89 -4.09 15.68 36.52
C ASP A 89 -4.68 16.34 37.79
N GLN A 90 -5.82 15.81 38.29
CA GLN A 90 -6.59 16.49 39.32
C GLN A 90 -6.62 15.77 40.68
N GLU A 91 -6.20 14.48 40.73
CA GLU A 91 -6.27 13.69 41.95
C GLU A 91 -4.88 13.42 42.52
N GLU A 92 -4.80 13.35 43.85
CA GLU A 92 -3.60 12.93 44.59
C GLU A 92 -3.49 11.40 44.53
N LEU A 93 -2.80 10.88 43.48
CA LEU A 93 -2.58 9.47 43.30
C LEU A 93 -1.27 9.02 43.94
N THR A 94 -1.30 7.83 44.54
CA THR A 94 -0.07 7.11 44.87
C THR A 94 0.71 6.77 43.62
N ASP A 95 2.02 6.53 43.70
CA ASP A 95 2.85 6.14 42.54
C ASP A 95 2.32 4.91 41.81
N THR A 96 1.76 3.96 42.57
CA THR A 96 1.16 2.75 41.99
C THR A 96 -0.11 3.05 41.22
N GLN A 97 -0.99 3.88 41.76
CA GLN A 97 -2.24 4.30 41.09
C GLN A 97 -1.91 5.14 39.83
N ARG A 98 -1.00 6.08 39.94
CA ARG A 98 -0.53 6.91 38.80
C ARG A 98 -0.03 6.01 37.67
N ARG A 99 0.81 5.02 37.98
CA ARG A 99 1.32 4.07 37.00
C ARG A 99 0.21 3.25 36.33
N PHE A 100 -0.82 2.84 37.08
CA PHE A 100 -1.98 2.13 36.50
C PHE A 100 -2.82 3.04 35.60
N CYS A 101 -3.10 4.27 36.00
CA CYS A 101 -3.83 5.23 35.16
C CYS A 101 -3.06 5.52 33.87
N GLN A 102 -1.74 5.69 33.92
CA GLN A 102 -0.90 5.84 32.72
C GLN A 102 -0.96 4.62 31.80
N LYS A 103 -0.94 3.41 32.37
CA LYS A 103 -1.09 2.18 31.55
C LYS A 103 -2.47 2.08 30.88
N VAL A 104 -3.54 2.47 31.59
CA VAL A 104 -4.89 2.52 31.01
C VAL A 104 -4.96 3.53 29.86
N GLN A 105 -4.37 4.72 30.07
CA GLN A 105 -4.31 5.76 29.06
C GLN A 105 -3.50 5.32 27.82
N ASP A 106 -2.30 4.75 28.02
CA ASP A 106 -1.46 4.23 26.93
C ASP A 106 -2.18 3.15 26.13
N SER A 107 -2.83 2.18 26.81
CA SER A 107 -3.60 1.11 26.17
C SER A 107 -4.82 1.66 25.41
N GLY A 108 -5.47 2.67 25.94
CA GLY A 108 -6.60 3.33 25.27
C GLY A 108 -6.18 4.05 24.00
N PHE A 109 -5.08 4.79 24.01
CA PHE A 109 -4.54 5.44 22.80
C PHE A 109 -4.09 4.41 21.76
N GLN A 110 -3.49 3.32 22.20
CA GLN A 110 -3.10 2.23 21.29
C GLN A 110 -4.31 1.59 20.61
N LEU A 111 -5.38 1.31 21.36
CA LEU A 111 -6.63 0.76 20.82
C LEU A 111 -7.28 1.73 19.83
N GLN A 112 -7.31 3.03 20.14
CA GLN A 112 -7.84 4.06 19.24
C GLN A 112 -7.06 4.12 17.92
N ALA A 113 -5.72 4.06 18.00
CA ALA A 113 -4.87 4.04 16.80
C ALA A 113 -5.12 2.79 15.95
N SER A 114 -5.23 1.60 16.57
CA SER A 114 -5.54 0.34 15.86
C SER A 114 -6.89 0.40 15.16
N LEU A 115 -7.93 0.91 15.82
CA LEU A 115 -9.26 1.07 15.23
C LEU A 115 -9.26 2.02 14.03
N ASN A 116 -8.56 3.15 14.13
CA ASN A 116 -8.44 4.08 13.00
C ASN A 116 -7.72 3.44 11.83
N GLN A 117 -6.63 2.70 12.07
CA GLN A 117 -5.91 1.99 11.03
C GLN A 117 -6.77 0.93 10.32
N LEU A 118 -7.56 0.15 11.05
CA LEU A 118 -8.48 -0.83 10.46
C LEU A 118 -9.54 -0.18 9.57
N VAL A 119 -10.10 0.96 9.99
CA VAL A 119 -11.06 1.72 9.17
C VAL A 119 -10.40 2.27 7.92
N ASP A 120 -9.21 2.86 8.05
CA ASP A 120 -8.47 3.41 6.91
C ASP A 120 -8.16 2.31 5.88
N LEU A 121 -7.64 1.16 6.34
CA LEU A 121 -7.36 0.02 5.48
C LEU A 121 -8.61 -0.44 4.74
N SER A 122 -9.71 -0.60 5.46
CA SER A 122 -10.99 -1.05 4.89
C SER A 122 -11.57 -0.07 3.87
N ARG A 123 -11.42 1.25 4.08
CA ARG A 123 -11.84 2.28 3.11
C ARG A 123 -11.00 2.24 1.84
N ILE A 124 -9.69 2.04 1.98
CA ILE A 124 -8.77 1.93 0.85
C ILE A 124 -9.12 0.67 0.02
N GLU A 125 -9.32 -0.48 0.68
CA GLU A 125 -9.70 -1.75 0.03
C GLU A 125 -11.05 -1.69 -0.68
N ALA A 126 -11.99 -0.92 -0.14
CA ALA A 126 -13.29 -0.68 -0.77
C ALA A 126 -13.25 0.35 -1.92
N GLY A 127 -12.08 0.93 -2.21
CA GLY A 127 -11.95 1.98 -3.23
C GLY A 127 -12.69 3.29 -2.89
N GLN A 128 -12.94 3.55 -1.59
CA GLN A 128 -13.69 4.71 -1.11
C GLN A 128 -12.78 5.91 -0.75
N THR A 129 -11.51 5.83 -1.09
CA THR A 129 -10.53 6.86 -0.77
C THR A 129 -10.26 7.71 -2.00
N GLU A 130 -10.69 8.96 -1.97
CA GLU A 130 -10.42 9.94 -3.02
C GLU A 130 -9.02 10.52 -2.90
N VAL A 131 -8.42 10.94 -4.02
CA VAL A 131 -7.10 11.58 -4.09
C VAL A 131 -7.29 13.06 -4.41
N PHE A 132 -6.71 13.92 -3.57
CA PHE A 132 -6.76 15.36 -3.72
C PHE A 132 -5.38 15.92 -4.02
N LEU A 133 -5.08 16.14 -5.29
CA LEU A 133 -3.82 16.70 -5.73
C LEU A 133 -3.75 18.19 -5.40
N GLN A 134 -2.71 18.60 -4.68
CA GLN A 134 -2.44 19.99 -4.34
C GLN A 134 -0.94 20.25 -4.34
N GLU A 135 -0.56 21.50 -4.53
CA GLU A 135 0.81 21.96 -4.36
C GLU A 135 1.07 22.28 -2.89
N PHE A 136 2.20 21.78 -2.34
CA PHE A 136 2.57 22.04 -0.94
C PHE A 136 4.09 21.91 -0.72
N SER A 137 4.55 22.42 0.40
CA SER A 137 5.95 22.31 0.83
C SER A 137 6.24 20.92 1.37
N LEU A 138 7.14 20.19 0.70
CA LEU A 138 7.58 18.88 1.16
C LEU A 138 8.34 18.96 2.50
N ARG A 139 9.15 20.03 2.67
CA ARG A 139 9.88 20.29 3.94
C ARG A 139 8.94 20.39 5.12
N GLU A 140 7.81 21.06 4.94
CA GLU A 140 6.83 21.25 6.02
C GLU A 140 6.10 19.95 6.33
N THR A 141 5.70 19.21 5.31
CA THR A 141 5.05 17.90 5.47
C THR A 141 5.99 16.88 6.15
N LEU A 142 7.27 16.87 5.79
CA LEU A 142 8.27 16.03 6.44
C LEU A 142 8.44 16.40 7.93
N ARG A 143 8.57 17.71 8.22
CA ARG A 143 8.67 18.22 9.59
C ARG A 143 7.46 17.82 10.44
N GLU A 144 6.25 17.96 9.90
CA GLU A 144 5.01 17.56 10.57
C GLU A 144 4.94 16.04 10.84
N SER A 145 5.35 15.22 9.86
CA SER A 145 5.38 13.77 10.01
C SER A 145 6.39 13.32 11.09
N CYS A 146 7.59 13.92 11.13
CA CYS A 146 8.58 13.67 12.16
C CYS A 146 8.09 14.14 13.55
N ALA A 147 7.44 15.30 13.63
CA ALA A 147 6.88 15.82 14.87
C ALA A 147 5.74 14.94 15.41
N ALA A 148 4.91 14.38 14.54
CA ALA A 148 3.87 13.44 14.94
C ALA A 148 4.43 12.15 15.56
N ALA A 149 5.60 11.67 15.10
CA ALA A 149 6.28 10.50 15.65
C ALA A 149 7.16 10.82 16.89
N ALA A 150 7.39 12.10 17.22
CA ALA A 150 8.37 12.51 18.24
C ALA A 150 8.07 11.94 19.63
N ARG A 151 6.78 11.90 20.05
CA ARG A 151 6.40 11.34 21.37
C ARG A 151 6.74 9.86 21.47
N MET A 152 6.52 9.10 20.41
CA MET A 152 6.86 7.67 20.36
C MET A 152 8.38 7.46 20.36
N ALA A 153 9.11 8.25 19.59
CA ALA A 153 10.57 8.23 19.55
C ALA A 153 11.17 8.57 20.92
N GLN A 154 10.64 9.58 21.60
CA GLN A 154 11.07 9.94 22.95
C GLN A 154 10.83 8.80 23.96
N LYS A 155 9.65 8.14 23.91
CA LYS A 155 9.33 6.99 24.77
C LYS A 155 10.28 5.81 24.56
N GLN A 156 10.76 5.61 23.33
CA GLN A 156 11.72 4.57 22.95
C GLN A 156 13.19 5.02 23.05
N GLN A 157 13.43 6.26 23.42
CA GLN A 157 14.78 6.84 23.46
C GLN A 157 15.50 6.81 22.10
N VAL A 158 14.75 6.96 21.00
CA VAL A 158 15.24 7.01 19.63
C VAL A 158 15.19 8.45 19.13
N LYS A 159 16.21 8.89 18.38
CA LYS A 159 16.23 10.21 17.73
C LYS A 159 15.68 10.10 16.32
N ILE A 160 14.97 11.12 15.86
CA ILE A 160 14.54 11.24 14.45
C ILE A 160 15.36 12.38 13.84
N GLU A 161 16.13 12.06 12.81
CA GLU A 161 16.93 13.00 12.02
C GLU A 161 16.42 13.03 10.59
N TYR A 162 16.32 14.21 9.97
CA TYR A 162 15.89 14.31 8.59
C TYR A 162 16.72 15.32 7.80
N GLU A 163 17.01 14.96 6.57
CA GLU A 163 17.76 15.76 5.59
C GLU A 163 16.94 15.86 4.31
N LEU A 164 16.89 17.06 3.73
CA LEU A 164 16.19 17.33 2.48
C LEU A 164 17.13 18.05 1.54
N ALA A 165 17.27 17.54 0.31
CA ALA A 165 18.06 18.20 -0.73
C ALA A 165 17.57 19.65 -0.96
N PRO A 166 18.49 20.61 -1.15
CA PRO A 166 18.14 22.05 -1.18
C PRO A 166 17.23 22.46 -2.34
N ASP A 167 17.27 21.72 -3.44
CA ASP A 167 16.52 21.96 -4.67
C ASP A 167 15.08 21.46 -4.62
N ILE A 168 14.71 20.66 -3.58
CA ILE A 168 13.36 20.14 -3.42
C ILE A 168 12.59 21.07 -2.48
N THR A 169 11.66 21.83 -3.02
CA THR A 169 10.87 22.82 -2.24
C THR A 169 9.40 22.47 -2.20
N THR A 170 8.75 22.37 -3.36
CA THR A 170 7.32 22.10 -3.52
C THR A 170 7.08 20.93 -4.45
N ILE A 171 6.02 20.19 -4.16
CA ILE A 171 5.56 19.05 -4.97
C ILE A 171 4.05 19.11 -5.15
N VAL A 172 3.55 18.43 -6.18
CA VAL A 172 2.11 18.28 -6.44
C VAL A 172 1.72 16.82 -6.26
N THR A 173 1.03 16.52 -5.17
CA THR A 173 0.42 15.21 -4.86
C THR A 173 -0.64 15.39 -3.78
N ASP A 174 -1.13 14.30 -3.18
CA ASP A 174 -2.01 14.35 -2.02
C ASP A 174 -1.20 14.48 -0.73
N GLN A 175 -1.16 15.70 -0.15
CA GLN A 175 -0.41 16.00 1.07
C GLN A 175 -0.84 15.12 2.25
N GLY A 176 -2.15 14.88 2.43
CA GLY A 176 -2.68 14.09 3.53
C GLY A 176 -2.19 12.64 3.48
N LYS A 177 -2.27 12.02 2.30
CA LYS A 177 -1.81 10.64 2.08
C LYS A 177 -0.30 10.51 2.22
N LEU A 178 0.46 11.45 1.66
CA LEU A 178 1.91 11.44 1.81
C LEU A 178 2.33 11.61 3.28
N ARG A 179 1.72 12.54 4.01
CA ARG A 179 2.00 12.75 5.44
C ARG A 179 1.70 11.50 6.26
N GLN A 180 0.57 10.84 6.02
CA GLN A 180 0.21 9.59 6.70
C GLN A 180 1.16 8.45 6.36
N THR A 181 1.56 8.34 5.10
CA THR A 181 2.57 7.37 4.64
C THR A 181 3.89 7.59 5.36
N LEU A 182 4.42 8.81 5.36
CA LEU A 182 5.67 9.15 6.05
C LEU A 182 5.59 8.85 7.54
N PHE A 183 4.52 9.28 8.21
CA PHE A 183 4.29 8.95 9.61
C PHE A 183 4.35 7.44 9.89
N ASN A 184 3.66 6.63 9.08
CA ASN A 184 3.62 5.18 9.26
C ASN A 184 5.01 4.53 9.12
N PHE A 185 5.80 4.93 8.12
CA PHE A 185 7.16 4.40 7.93
C PHE A 185 8.14 4.90 9.01
N ILE A 186 8.04 6.16 9.44
CA ILE A 186 8.84 6.69 10.53
C ILE A 186 8.50 5.99 11.85
N ALA A 187 7.21 5.80 12.14
CA ALA A 187 6.73 5.10 13.31
C ALA A 187 7.22 3.64 13.36
N TRP A 188 7.17 2.95 12.22
CA TRP A 188 7.70 1.61 12.09
C TRP A 188 9.22 1.56 12.31
N ALA A 189 9.98 2.45 11.69
CA ALA A 189 11.42 2.56 11.88
C ALA A 189 11.80 2.84 13.34
N VAL A 190 11.09 3.74 14.02
CA VAL A 190 11.27 4.02 15.45
C VAL A 190 10.99 2.77 16.30
N SER A 191 9.93 2.02 15.99
CA SER A 191 9.59 0.80 16.75
C SER A 191 10.63 -0.31 16.64
N ARG A 192 11.42 -0.32 15.58
CA ARG A 192 12.48 -1.29 15.30
C ARG A 192 13.83 -0.89 15.87
N SER A 193 14.06 0.41 16.03
CA SER A 193 15.36 0.93 16.46
C SER A 193 15.60 0.70 17.95
N PRO A 194 16.79 0.23 18.34
CA PRO A 194 17.19 0.13 19.75
C PRO A 194 17.25 1.52 20.44
N ALA A 195 17.11 1.53 21.77
CA ALA A 195 17.25 2.74 22.55
C ALA A 195 18.67 3.35 22.41
N GLY A 196 18.75 4.64 22.23
CA GLY A 196 19.99 5.39 22.01
C GLY A 196 20.35 5.60 20.53
N GLU A 197 19.70 4.88 19.62
CA GLU A 197 19.93 4.97 18.19
C GLU A 197 19.10 6.07 17.51
N SER A 198 19.31 6.28 16.20
CA SER A 198 18.57 7.26 15.41
C SER A 198 17.87 6.62 14.22
N VAL A 199 16.71 7.16 13.86
CA VAL A 199 16.04 6.95 12.57
C VAL A 199 16.39 8.12 11.67
N LYS A 200 16.93 7.82 10.48
CA LYS A 200 17.31 8.83 9.50
C LYS A 200 16.32 8.85 8.34
N VAL A 201 15.82 10.06 8.01
CA VAL A 201 14.96 10.28 6.85
C VAL A 201 15.70 11.18 5.86
N THR A 202 15.96 10.67 4.66
CA THR A 202 16.61 11.45 3.59
C THR A 202 15.67 11.63 2.41
N VAL A 203 15.72 12.79 1.78
CA VAL A 203 14.89 13.13 0.63
C VAL A 203 15.79 13.66 -0.49
N ASP A 204 15.80 12.95 -1.60
CA ASP A 204 16.57 13.25 -2.78
C ASP A 204 15.72 13.03 -4.05
N ASN A 205 16.19 13.54 -5.19
CA ASN A 205 15.70 13.10 -6.49
C ASN A 205 16.53 11.89 -6.94
N ASP A 206 15.86 10.84 -7.44
CA ASP A 206 16.59 9.72 -8.01
C ASP A 206 17.12 10.05 -9.43
N ALA A 207 17.84 9.09 -10.04
CA ALA A 207 18.43 9.25 -11.36
C ALA A 207 17.40 9.47 -12.49
N GLU A 208 16.14 9.12 -12.25
CA GLU A 208 15.01 9.29 -13.17
C GLU A 208 14.23 10.59 -12.91
N GLY A 209 14.64 11.37 -11.90
CA GLY A 209 13.98 12.60 -11.49
C GLY A 209 12.71 12.36 -10.66
N LEU A 210 12.52 11.15 -10.13
CA LEU A 210 11.47 10.85 -9.17
C LEU A 210 11.91 11.28 -7.76
N LEU A 211 10.96 11.76 -6.98
CA LEU A 211 11.19 12.03 -5.57
C LEU A 211 11.43 10.71 -4.83
N SER A 212 12.58 10.60 -4.19
CA SER A 212 12.99 9.44 -3.39
C SER A 212 13.10 9.83 -1.93
N ILE A 213 12.29 9.21 -1.06
CA ILE A 213 12.33 9.42 0.39
C ILE A 213 12.75 8.11 1.03
N LYS A 214 13.88 8.12 1.74
CA LYS A 214 14.40 6.95 2.45
C LYS A 214 14.19 7.12 3.94
N VAL A 215 13.61 6.12 4.58
CA VAL A 215 13.49 6.00 6.04
C VAL A 215 14.35 4.83 6.47
N ILE A 216 15.40 5.11 7.26
CA ILE A 216 16.42 4.15 7.66
C ILE A 216 16.34 3.94 9.17
N ASP A 217 16.23 2.69 9.60
CA ASP A 217 16.29 2.28 10.99
C ASP A 217 17.62 1.60 11.34
N ASN A 218 17.88 1.39 12.62
CA ASN A 218 19.04 0.66 13.14
C ASN A 218 18.62 -0.66 13.84
N GLY A 219 17.46 -1.22 13.47
CA GLY A 219 16.98 -2.49 13.99
C GLY A 219 17.72 -3.70 13.43
N GLU A 220 17.23 -4.88 13.75
CA GLU A 220 17.76 -6.13 13.20
C GLU A 220 17.42 -6.26 11.71
N ALA A 221 18.37 -6.80 10.94
CA ALA A 221 18.15 -7.18 9.55
C ALA A 221 17.07 -8.26 9.43
N ARG A 222 16.28 -8.26 8.35
CA ARG A 222 15.30 -9.30 8.07
C ARG A 222 15.82 -10.26 7.01
N ALA A 223 15.55 -11.56 7.20
CA ALA A 223 15.90 -12.58 6.21
C ALA A 223 15.14 -12.39 4.90
N ASP A 224 13.89 -11.92 5.01
CA ASP A 224 13.02 -11.62 3.86
C ASP A 224 12.48 -10.18 3.97
N THR A 225 12.91 -9.34 3.04
CA THR A 225 12.43 -7.96 2.94
C THR A 225 11.27 -7.81 1.94
N ALA A 226 11.05 -8.79 1.06
CA ALA A 226 9.99 -8.75 0.06
C ALA A 226 8.60 -8.88 0.69
N ASN A 227 8.49 -9.70 1.74
CA ASN A 227 7.25 -10.00 2.44
C ASN A 227 6.95 -9.06 3.64
N VAL A 228 7.72 -7.99 3.82
CA VAL A 228 7.48 -7.00 4.91
C VAL A 228 6.07 -6.41 4.87
N PHE A 229 5.47 -6.35 3.67
CA PHE A 229 4.13 -5.80 3.45
C PHE A 229 3.03 -6.86 3.35
N ASP A 230 3.35 -8.14 3.57
CA ASP A 230 2.37 -9.21 3.50
C ASP A 230 1.74 -9.41 4.90
N PRO A 231 0.42 -9.17 5.04
CA PRO A 231 -0.27 -9.44 6.30
C PRO A 231 -0.42 -10.94 6.60
N GLU A 232 -0.22 -11.80 5.58
CA GLU A 232 -0.35 -13.26 5.68
C GLU A 232 1.01 -13.93 5.95
N ASP A 233 1.89 -13.32 6.74
CA ASP A 233 3.02 -14.07 7.30
C ASP A 233 2.46 -15.18 8.19
N ASP A 234 2.24 -16.36 7.56
CA ASP A 234 1.67 -17.59 8.14
C ASP A 234 2.57 -18.21 9.21
N SER A 235 3.52 -17.48 9.74
CA SER A 235 4.31 -17.93 10.90
C SER A 235 3.36 -18.16 12.07
N PRO A 236 3.23 -19.41 12.59
CA PRO A 236 2.28 -19.74 13.65
C PRO A 236 2.50 -18.82 14.86
N GLY A 237 1.55 -17.93 15.13
CA GLY A 237 1.57 -17.01 16.26
C GLY A 237 2.01 -15.58 15.93
N HIS A 238 2.37 -15.25 14.70
CA HIS A 238 2.62 -13.87 14.29
C HIS A 238 1.29 -13.13 14.10
N GLN A 239 0.98 -12.23 15.04
CA GLN A 239 -0.05 -11.22 14.83
C GLN A 239 0.64 -9.91 14.46
N PRO A 240 0.33 -9.32 13.29
CA PRO A 240 0.94 -8.06 12.90
C PRO A 240 0.68 -7.02 14.00
N ASN A 241 1.75 -6.41 14.48
CA ASN A 241 1.64 -5.33 15.44
C ASN A 241 1.11 -4.06 14.75
N ILE A 242 0.69 -3.07 15.55
CA ILE A 242 0.09 -1.82 15.05
C ILE A 242 0.98 -1.09 14.02
N ASN A 243 2.31 -1.18 14.17
CA ASN A 243 3.25 -0.50 13.28
C ASN A 243 3.41 -1.26 11.96
N GLU A 244 3.31 -2.60 11.96
CA GLU A 244 3.28 -3.42 10.74
C GLU A 244 2.01 -3.18 9.95
N LEU A 245 0.85 -3.07 10.59
CA LEU A 245 -0.36 -2.64 9.91
C LEU A 245 -0.21 -1.23 9.33
N GLY A 246 0.50 -0.34 10.02
CA GLY A 246 0.81 1.01 9.55
C GLY A 246 1.55 1.04 8.21
N ILE A 247 2.58 0.19 8.02
CA ILE A 247 3.33 0.16 6.74
C ILE A 247 2.51 -0.45 5.59
N ILE A 248 1.62 -1.39 5.87
CA ILE A 248 0.69 -1.93 4.88
C ILE A 248 -0.26 -0.81 4.40
N ILE A 249 -0.82 -0.03 5.32
CA ILE A 249 -1.63 1.15 5.00
C ILE A 249 -0.79 2.18 4.23
N GLY A 250 0.44 2.46 4.69
CA GLY A 250 1.35 3.38 4.03
C GLY A 250 1.62 2.99 2.58
N ARG A 251 1.88 1.71 2.30
CA ARG A 251 2.02 1.18 0.93
C ARG A 251 0.76 1.40 0.09
N LYS A 252 -0.41 1.03 0.62
CA LYS A 252 -1.68 1.21 -0.10
C LYS A 252 -2.01 2.68 -0.37
N LEU A 253 -1.73 3.59 0.59
CA LEU A 253 -1.87 5.03 0.38
C LEU A 253 -0.93 5.55 -0.71
N LEU A 254 0.29 5.02 -0.74
CA LEU A 254 1.29 5.37 -1.74
C LEU A 254 0.86 4.92 -3.14
N GLU A 255 0.32 3.71 -3.27
CA GLU A 255 -0.24 3.19 -4.53
C GLU A 255 -1.37 4.10 -5.08
N LEU A 256 -2.19 4.71 -4.20
CA LEU A 256 -3.23 5.68 -4.61
C LEU A 256 -2.68 6.97 -5.21
N ILE A 257 -1.44 7.35 -4.87
CA ILE A 257 -0.76 8.55 -5.39
C ILE A 257 0.34 8.22 -6.39
N ASP A 258 0.21 7.07 -7.07
CA ASP A 258 1.16 6.57 -8.08
C ASP A 258 2.61 6.42 -7.57
N GLY A 259 2.76 6.18 -6.27
CA GLY A 259 4.05 5.92 -5.64
C GLY A 259 4.34 4.45 -5.46
N LYS A 260 5.60 4.14 -5.13
CA LYS A 260 6.09 2.79 -4.84
C LYS A 260 6.95 2.81 -3.59
N VAL A 261 7.04 1.67 -2.91
CA VAL A 261 7.95 1.49 -1.79
C VAL A 261 8.69 0.17 -1.91
N SER A 262 9.96 0.19 -1.58
CA SER A 262 10.81 -1.00 -1.42
C SER A 262 11.48 -0.98 -0.06
N VAL A 263 11.81 -2.16 0.45
CA VAL A 263 12.54 -2.32 1.72
C VAL A 263 13.76 -3.18 1.47
N GLU A 264 14.91 -2.73 1.96
CA GLU A 264 16.19 -3.44 1.84
C GLU A 264 16.95 -3.43 3.15
N ASN A 265 17.81 -4.44 3.36
CA ASN A 265 18.69 -4.45 4.52
C ASN A 265 19.82 -3.45 4.34
N CYS A 266 20.15 -2.72 5.41
CA CYS A 266 21.31 -1.83 5.50
C CYS A 266 22.52 -2.55 6.09
N VAL A 267 23.71 -2.07 5.77
CA VAL A 267 24.98 -2.53 6.35
C VAL A 267 25.51 -1.43 7.27
N PRO A 268 25.87 -1.73 8.52
CA PRO A 268 26.04 -3.06 9.13
C PRO A 268 24.74 -3.66 9.67
N GLN A 269 23.68 -2.90 9.88
CA GLN A 269 22.38 -3.34 10.40
C GLN A 269 21.27 -2.38 10.02
N GLY A 270 20.01 -2.77 10.21
CA GLY A 270 18.83 -1.95 9.95
C GLY A 270 18.14 -2.26 8.64
N LEU A 271 17.04 -1.55 8.40
CA LEU A 271 16.28 -1.54 7.15
C LEU A 271 16.18 -0.13 6.59
N ALA A 272 16.22 -0.03 5.26
CA ALA A 272 15.86 1.17 4.54
C ALA A 272 14.55 0.95 3.79
N ALA A 273 13.52 1.70 4.13
CA ALA A 273 12.31 1.82 3.34
C ALA A 273 12.49 2.99 2.35
N THR A 274 12.51 2.70 1.06
CA THR A 274 12.65 3.69 -0.01
C THR A 274 11.29 3.93 -0.66
N ILE A 275 10.75 5.13 -0.51
CA ILE A 275 9.49 5.60 -1.07
C ILE A 275 9.83 6.41 -2.32
N GLN A 276 9.25 6.04 -3.47
CA GLN A 276 9.41 6.76 -4.74
C GLN A 276 8.06 7.28 -5.20
N ILE A 277 8.01 8.55 -5.57
CA ILE A 277 6.77 9.22 -6.02
C ILE A 277 7.11 10.00 -7.29
N ALA A 278 6.25 9.87 -8.31
CA ALA A 278 6.27 10.74 -9.47
C ALA A 278 5.78 12.15 -9.07
N ALA A 279 6.57 12.85 -8.27
CA ALA A 279 6.29 14.23 -7.92
C ALA A 279 6.57 15.10 -9.14
N ARG A 280 5.57 15.83 -9.62
CA ARG A 280 5.81 16.84 -10.65
C ARG A 280 6.42 18.07 -9.96
N PRO A 281 7.72 18.35 -10.15
CA PRO A 281 8.27 19.59 -9.62
C PRO A 281 7.54 20.75 -10.31
N VAL A 282 7.07 21.69 -9.52
CA VAL A 282 6.57 22.94 -10.06
C VAL A 282 7.80 23.70 -10.56
N LYS A 283 7.93 23.85 -11.89
CA LYS A 283 8.92 24.77 -12.45
C LYS A 283 8.48 26.19 -12.04
N GLY A 284 9.24 26.76 -11.10
CA GLY A 284 9.16 28.17 -10.77
C GLY A 284 9.55 29.04 -11.95
#